data_2efdc18770c4ab79d22b6d4bbace90e0
#
_entry.id   2efdc18770c4ab79d22b6d4bbace90e0
#
_cell.length_a   1.000
_cell.length_b   1.000
_cell.length_c   1.000
_cell.angle_alpha   90.00
_cell.angle_beta   90.00
_cell.angle_gamma   90.00
#
_symmetry.space_group_name_H-M   'P 1'
#
loop_
_entity.id
_entity.type
_entity.pdbx_description
1 polymer ?
#
loop_
_entity_poly.entity_id
_entity_poly.type
_entity_poly.pdbx_seq_one_letter_code
_entity_poly.pdbx_strand_id
1 'polypeptide(L)'
;MTLVETLVAVGIGSLILAAASVMYIFILRSFTMAGNYTDMDARSRYTVDAMLKEIRQCTLVTDFQSTSSNSSLTLTNTMAGTSVSYSWDSDSRNLVRDKTGEPSRVYLTECDSWIFQLYQRTPHTGGVYIFFPATNSFGTNDATLAKVINMSWRCSRKVIGRKLNTENVQTAQVVIRNKQ
;
A
#
# COMPACT_ATOMS: atom_id res chain seq x y z
N MET A 1 -42.35 -31.62 37.66
CA MET A 1 -41.60 -30.37 37.40
C MET A 1 -42.32 -29.25 38.14
N THR A 2 -41.63 -28.59 39.00
CA THR A 2 -42.15 -27.39 39.71
C THR A 2 -41.94 -26.15 38.86
N LEU A 3 -42.78 -25.14 39.03
CA LEU A 3 -42.70 -23.88 38.33
C LEU A 3 -41.31 -23.21 38.57
N VAL A 4 -40.73 -23.40 39.74
CA VAL A 4 -39.40 -22.88 40.11
C VAL A 4 -38.30 -23.59 39.29
N GLU A 5 -38.40 -24.90 39.09
CA GLU A 5 -37.44 -25.69 38.33
C GLU A 5 -37.38 -25.28 36.85
N THR A 6 -38.54 -25.02 36.23
CA THR A 6 -38.61 -24.49 34.86
C THR A 6 -38.06 -23.09 34.76
N LEU A 7 -38.30 -22.22 35.74
CA LEU A 7 -37.81 -20.84 35.76
C LEU A 7 -36.30 -20.79 35.89
N VAL A 8 -35.72 -21.63 36.74
CA VAL A 8 -34.26 -21.77 36.88
C VAL A 8 -33.62 -22.30 35.59
N ALA A 9 -34.22 -23.34 34.99
CA ALA A 9 -33.72 -23.92 33.75
C ALA A 9 -33.72 -22.89 32.59
N VAL A 10 -34.78 -22.10 32.44
CA VAL A 10 -34.82 -21.00 31.43
C VAL A 10 -33.79 -19.92 31.72
N GLY A 11 -33.61 -19.57 32.99
CA GLY A 11 -32.60 -18.59 33.41
C GLY A 11 -31.17 -19.03 33.04
N ILE A 12 -30.80 -20.25 33.38
CA ILE A 12 -29.47 -20.79 33.03
C ILE A 12 -29.34 -20.97 31.51
N GLY A 13 -30.37 -21.44 30.82
CA GLY A 13 -30.37 -21.59 29.35
C GLY A 13 -30.14 -20.24 28.63
N SER A 14 -30.81 -19.19 29.13
CA SER A 14 -30.63 -17.83 28.55
C SER A 14 -29.22 -17.29 28.73
N LEU A 15 -28.57 -17.53 29.87
CA LEU A 15 -27.19 -17.14 30.11
C LEU A 15 -26.20 -17.88 29.18
N ILE A 16 -26.40 -19.18 28.97
CA ILE A 16 -25.57 -19.97 28.06
C ILE A 16 -25.73 -19.45 26.63
N LEU A 17 -26.96 -19.18 26.18
CA LEU A 17 -27.23 -18.65 24.85
C LEU A 17 -26.61 -17.24 24.66
N ALA A 18 -26.68 -16.39 25.68
CA ALA A 18 -26.04 -15.07 25.64
C ALA A 18 -24.52 -15.19 25.50
N ALA A 19 -23.88 -16.04 26.28
CA ALA A 19 -22.44 -16.27 26.19
C ALA A 19 -22.03 -16.84 24.82
N ALA A 20 -22.76 -17.83 24.31
CA ALA A 20 -22.55 -18.42 22.99
C ALA A 20 -22.67 -17.36 21.87
N SER A 21 -23.67 -16.46 21.96
CA SER A 21 -23.88 -15.38 20.99
C SER A 21 -22.71 -14.38 20.96
N VAL A 22 -22.19 -14.00 22.12
CA VAL A 22 -21.02 -13.10 22.22
C VAL A 22 -19.78 -13.78 21.61
N MET A 23 -19.56 -15.04 21.91
CA MET A 23 -18.45 -15.82 21.36
C MET A 23 -18.57 -15.94 19.82
N TYR A 24 -19.76 -16.19 19.31
CA TYR A 24 -20.01 -16.26 17.87
C TYR A 24 -19.69 -14.94 17.16
N ILE A 25 -20.13 -13.81 17.69
CA ILE A 25 -19.82 -12.48 17.14
C ILE A 25 -18.31 -12.23 17.16
N PHE A 26 -17.62 -12.62 18.23
CA PHE A 26 -16.17 -12.47 18.32
C PHE A 26 -15.45 -13.30 17.24
N ILE A 27 -15.85 -14.54 17.04
CA ILE A 27 -15.29 -15.42 16.00
C ILE A 27 -15.50 -14.82 14.62
N LEU A 28 -16.73 -14.41 14.28
CA LEU A 28 -17.02 -13.78 12.98
C LEU A 28 -16.12 -12.56 12.71
N ARG A 29 -15.96 -11.69 13.70
CA ARG A 29 -15.09 -10.52 13.58
C ARG A 29 -13.63 -10.91 13.36
N SER A 30 -13.13 -11.91 14.08
CA SER A 30 -11.75 -12.38 13.94
C SER A 30 -11.50 -12.96 12.55
N PHE A 31 -12.42 -13.75 12.02
CA PHE A 31 -12.32 -14.26 10.64
C PHE A 31 -12.37 -13.13 9.60
N THR A 32 -13.23 -12.14 9.78
CA THR A 32 -13.30 -10.99 8.87
C THR A 32 -11.98 -10.20 8.87
N MET A 33 -11.39 -9.98 10.06
CA MET A 33 -10.10 -9.29 10.17
C MET A 33 -8.99 -10.06 9.48
N ALA A 34 -8.89 -11.36 9.72
CA ALA A 34 -7.88 -12.22 9.09
C ALA A 34 -8.05 -12.26 7.57
N GLY A 35 -9.29 -12.39 7.07
CA GLY A 35 -9.59 -12.35 5.64
C GLY A 35 -9.21 -11.02 4.99
N ASN A 36 -9.56 -9.89 5.62
CA ASN A 36 -9.19 -8.56 5.14
C ASN A 36 -7.67 -8.40 5.06
N TYR A 37 -6.94 -8.83 6.11
CA TYR A 37 -5.49 -8.74 6.13
C TYR A 37 -4.84 -9.54 5.00
N THR A 38 -5.27 -10.79 4.82
CA THR A 38 -4.74 -11.67 3.76
C THR A 38 -5.02 -11.11 2.36
N ASP A 39 -6.22 -10.59 2.12
CA ASP A 39 -6.58 -10.02 0.81
C ASP A 39 -5.79 -8.73 0.53
N MET A 40 -5.65 -7.84 1.51
CA MET A 40 -4.84 -6.62 1.36
C MET A 40 -3.36 -6.93 1.13
N ASP A 41 -2.80 -7.90 1.85
CA ASP A 41 -1.40 -8.32 1.67
C ASP A 41 -1.17 -8.91 0.28
N ALA A 42 -2.03 -9.81 -0.16
CA ALA A 42 -1.93 -10.42 -1.49
C ALA A 42 -2.01 -9.39 -2.62
N ARG A 43 -2.96 -8.43 -2.53
CA ARG A 43 -3.09 -7.34 -3.51
C ARG A 43 -1.88 -6.42 -3.50
N SER A 44 -1.39 -6.04 -2.31
CA SER A 44 -0.19 -5.22 -2.18
C SER A 44 1.02 -5.88 -2.83
N ARG A 45 1.26 -7.16 -2.56
CA ARG A 45 2.39 -7.91 -3.15
C ARG A 45 2.29 -7.97 -4.67
N TYR A 46 1.12 -8.30 -5.20
CA TYR A 46 0.91 -8.34 -6.65
C TYR A 46 1.19 -6.97 -7.29
N THR A 47 0.68 -5.91 -6.70
CA THR A 47 0.88 -4.53 -7.18
C THR A 47 2.35 -4.15 -7.18
N VAL A 48 3.03 -4.41 -6.07
CA VAL A 48 4.46 -4.08 -5.94
C VAL A 48 5.29 -4.86 -6.94
N ASP A 49 5.05 -6.15 -7.11
CA ASP A 49 5.78 -6.96 -8.08
C ASP A 49 5.59 -6.45 -9.52
N ALA A 50 4.37 -6.04 -9.87
CA ALA A 50 4.10 -5.43 -11.17
C ALA A 50 4.84 -4.10 -11.34
N MET A 51 4.75 -3.20 -10.34
CA MET A 51 5.46 -1.91 -10.33
C MET A 51 6.98 -2.09 -10.40
N LEU A 52 7.54 -2.99 -9.60
CA LEU A 52 8.99 -3.25 -9.61
C LEU A 52 9.50 -3.71 -10.98
N LYS A 53 8.73 -4.54 -11.69
CA LYS A 53 9.08 -4.98 -13.05
C LYS A 53 9.09 -3.80 -14.02
N GLU A 54 8.07 -2.95 -13.98
CA GLU A 54 7.95 -1.79 -14.86
C GLU A 54 9.03 -0.73 -14.55
N ILE A 55 9.24 -0.39 -13.29
CA ILE A 55 10.25 0.59 -12.85
C ILE A 55 11.66 0.16 -13.27
N ARG A 56 11.98 -1.14 -13.16
CA ARG A 56 13.29 -1.65 -13.59
C ARG A 56 13.54 -1.53 -15.09
N GLN A 57 12.50 -1.48 -15.90
CA GLN A 57 12.58 -1.30 -17.35
C GLN A 57 12.71 0.17 -17.76
N CYS A 58 12.38 1.10 -16.88
CA CYS A 58 12.50 2.53 -17.14
C CYS A 58 13.95 3.01 -17.04
N THR A 59 14.23 4.11 -17.74
CA THR A 59 15.56 4.73 -17.78
C THR A 59 15.65 5.98 -16.92
N LEU A 60 14.54 6.72 -16.80
CA LEU A 60 14.50 8.04 -16.18
C LEU A 60 13.19 8.25 -15.42
N VAL A 61 13.26 8.99 -14.31
CA VAL A 61 12.10 9.61 -13.67
C VAL A 61 11.92 10.98 -14.28
N THR A 62 10.77 11.24 -14.88
CA THR A 62 10.48 12.51 -15.58
C THR A 62 9.71 13.48 -14.73
N ASP A 63 8.83 12.97 -13.85
CA ASP A 63 8.04 13.81 -12.95
C ASP A 63 7.82 13.11 -11.62
N PHE A 64 7.76 13.92 -10.57
CA PHE A 64 7.59 13.44 -9.21
C PHE A 64 6.90 14.46 -8.33
N GLN A 65 5.84 14.02 -7.68
CA GLN A 65 5.16 14.79 -6.65
C GLN A 65 4.84 13.86 -5.48
N SER A 66 5.10 14.33 -4.26
CA SER A 66 4.73 13.61 -3.05
C SER A 66 4.26 14.60 -2.00
N THR A 67 2.95 14.66 -1.80
CA THR A 67 2.27 15.44 -0.77
C THR A 67 1.41 14.53 0.09
N SER A 68 0.87 15.05 1.17
CA SER A 68 -0.03 14.27 2.06
C SER A 68 -1.34 13.87 1.42
N SER A 69 -1.79 14.60 0.40
CA SER A 69 -3.08 14.38 -0.28
C SER A 69 -2.93 13.76 -1.67
N ASN A 70 -1.76 13.89 -2.29
CA ASN A 70 -1.53 13.39 -3.63
C ASN A 70 -0.07 12.97 -3.80
N SER A 71 0.15 11.83 -4.41
CA SER A 71 1.49 11.34 -4.76
C SER A 71 1.49 10.84 -6.20
N SER A 72 2.42 11.34 -7.00
CA SER A 72 2.60 10.89 -8.38
C SER A 72 4.06 10.64 -8.71
N LEU A 73 4.27 9.66 -9.58
CA LEU A 73 5.59 9.28 -10.07
C LEU A 73 5.47 8.90 -11.54
N THR A 74 6.13 9.65 -12.40
CA THR A 74 6.17 9.36 -13.85
C THR A 74 7.57 8.93 -14.26
N LEU A 75 7.63 7.79 -14.93
CA LEU A 75 8.86 7.21 -15.43
C LEU A 75 8.79 7.02 -16.94
N THR A 76 9.92 7.16 -17.60
CA THR A 76 10.02 6.99 -19.04
C THR A 76 11.08 5.95 -19.38
N ASN A 77 10.77 5.10 -20.35
CA ASN A 77 11.75 4.27 -21.03
C ASN A 77 12.10 4.95 -22.35
N THR A 78 13.25 5.61 -22.39
CA THR A 78 13.70 6.38 -23.56
C THR A 78 13.96 5.48 -24.77
N MET A 79 14.38 4.22 -24.56
CA MET A 79 14.64 3.28 -25.65
C MET A 79 13.35 2.78 -26.29
N ALA A 80 12.32 2.55 -25.50
CA ALA A 80 11.03 2.04 -26.00
C ALA A 80 10.04 3.17 -26.35
N GLY A 81 10.34 4.43 -26.03
CA GLY A 81 9.44 5.57 -26.22
C GLY A 81 8.15 5.47 -25.39
N THR A 82 8.15 4.72 -24.30
CA THR A 82 6.98 4.49 -23.46
C THR A 82 7.14 5.20 -22.11
N SER A 83 6.04 5.72 -21.59
CA SER A 83 5.98 6.27 -20.24
C SER A 83 4.96 5.52 -19.39
N VAL A 84 5.24 5.45 -18.10
CA VAL A 84 4.33 4.92 -17.10
C VAL A 84 4.23 5.91 -15.96
N SER A 85 3.02 6.23 -15.55
CA SER A 85 2.76 7.07 -14.38
C SER A 85 1.94 6.31 -13.35
N TYR A 86 2.28 6.51 -12.10
CA TYR A 86 1.56 6.05 -10.93
C TYR A 86 1.06 7.26 -10.19
N SER A 87 -0.24 7.31 -9.92
CA SER A 87 -0.86 8.39 -9.18
C SER A 87 -1.72 7.83 -8.05
N TRP A 88 -1.57 8.40 -6.89
CA TRP A 88 -2.40 8.13 -5.73
C TRP A 88 -3.05 9.43 -5.27
N ASP A 89 -4.32 9.34 -4.93
CA ASP A 89 -5.12 10.46 -4.43
C ASP A 89 -5.85 10.04 -3.15
N SER A 90 -5.83 10.92 -2.13
CA SER A 90 -6.41 10.67 -0.81
C SER A 90 -7.93 10.54 -0.82
N ASP A 91 -8.62 11.23 -1.73
CA ASP A 91 -10.08 11.26 -1.78
C ASP A 91 -10.64 9.96 -2.35
N SER A 92 -10.06 9.50 -3.45
CA SER A 92 -10.40 8.22 -4.07
C SER A 92 -9.81 7.02 -3.34
N ARG A 93 -8.72 7.21 -2.58
CA ARG A 93 -7.94 6.17 -1.90
C ARG A 93 -7.46 5.07 -2.85
N ASN A 94 -7.23 5.44 -4.10
CA ASN A 94 -6.80 4.52 -5.15
C ASN A 94 -5.38 4.83 -5.62
N LEU A 95 -4.62 3.79 -5.88
CA LEU A 95 -3.40 3.87 -6.66
C LEU A 95 -3.73 3.48 -8.10
N VAL A 96 -3.57 4.42 -9.02
CA VAL A 96 -3.85 4.25 -10.44
C VAL A 96 -2.54 4.20 -11.21
N ARG A 97 -2.48 3.35 -12.20
CA ARG A 97 -1.37 3.22 -13.14
C ARG A 97 -1.85 3.59 -14.53
N ASP A 98 -1.16 4.53 -15.17
CA ASP A 98 -1.35 4.93 -16.56
C ASP A 98 -0.08 4.64 -17.35
N LYS A 99 -0.21 3.93 -18.45
CA LYS A 99 0.94 3.62 -19.33
C LYS A 99 0.57 3.93 -20.79
N THR A 100 1.50 4.50 -21.51
CA THR A 100 1.35 4.84 -22.91
C THR A 100 0.90 3.62 -23.72
N GLY A 101 -0.24 3.75 -24.40
CA GLY A 101 -0.81 2.70 -25.25
C GLY A 101 -1.61 1.63 -24.51
N GLU A 102 -1.77 1.73 -23.20
CA GLU A 102 -2.60 0.83 -22.41
C GLU A 102 -3.71 1.59 -21.67
N PRO A 103 -4.85 0.95 -21.36
CA PRO A 103 -5.87 1.58 -20.54
C PRO A 103 -5.39 1.80 -19.11
N SER A 104 -5.89 2.86 -18.49
CA SER A 104 -5.68 3.15 -17.06
C SER A 104 -6.15 1.98 -16.19
N ARG A 105 -5.37 1.61 -15.19
CA ARG A 105 -5.66 0.50 -14.27
C ARG A 105 -5.53 0.92 -12.82
N VAL A 106 -6.53 0.57 -12.02
CA VAL A 106 -6.44 0.70 -10.56
C VAL A 106 -5.64 -0.48 -10.02
N TYR A 107 -4.51 -0.19 -9.39
CA TYR A 107 -3.60 -1.18 -8.83
C TYR A 107 -3.97 -1.53 -7.38
N LEU A 108 -4.26 -0.52 -6.58
CA LEU A 108 -4.71 -0.68 -5.19
C LEU A 108 -5.92 0.20 -4.93
N THR A 109 -6.82 -0.31 -4.12
CA THR A 109 -7.95 0.39 -3.54
C THR A 109 -7.78 0.44 -2.02
N GLU A 110 -8.53 1.31 -1.36
CA GLU A 110 -8.53 1.44 0.12
C GLU A 110 -7.14 1.79 0.70
N CYS A 111 -6.35 2.53 -0.07
CA CYS A 111 -5.02 2.99 0.29
C CYS A 111 -5.10 4.36 0.97
N ASP A 112 -4.82 4.43 2.27
CA ASP A 112 -4.93 5.67 3.06
C ASP A 112 -3.77 6.63 2.82
N SER A 113 -2.60 6.09 2.48
CA SER A 113 -1.42 6.88 2.16
C SER A 113 -0.52 6.11 1.21
N TRP A 114 0.08 6.83 0.30
CA TRP A 114 1.11 6.34 -0.60
C TRP A 114 2.17 7.41 -0.76
N ILE A 115 3.41 7.09 -0.44
CA ILE A 115 4.52 8.03 -0.45
C ILE A 115 5.63 7.45 -1.32
N PHE A 116 6.11 8.26 -2.26
CA PHE A 116 7.34 8.00 -2.99
C PHE A 116 8.46 8.84 -2.40
N GLN A 117 9.66 8.28 -2.36
CA GLN A 117 10.89 9.00 -2.02
C GLN A 117 11.96 8.64 -3.04
N LEU A 118 12.62 9.66 -3.56
CA LEU A 118 13.64 9.51 -4.59
C LEU A 118 15.02 9.71 -3.98
N TYR A 119 15.92 8.78 -4.26
CA TYR A 119 17.30 8.82 -3.81
C TYR A 119 18.26 8.69 -4.99
N GLN A 120 19.32 9.47 -4.95
CA GLN A 120 20.48 9.26 -5.81
C GLN A 120 21.49 8.35 -5.10
N ARG A 121 22.21 7.56 -5.87
CA ARG A 121 23.26 6.69 -5.37
C ARG A 121 24.59 7.16 -5.92
N THR A 122 25.43 7.69 -5.06
CA THR A 122 26.80 8.08 -5.41
C THR A 122 27.79 7.08 -4.82
N PRO A 123 28.78 6.59 -5.62
CA PRO A 123 29.88 5.82 -5.05
C PRO A 123 30.70 6.73 -4.16
N HIS A 124 30.99 6.30 -2.94
CA HIS A 124 31.90 6.99 -2.03
C HIS A 124 33.34 6.42 -2.17
N THR A 125 34.33 7.24 -1.88
CA THR A 125 35.74 6.82 -1.79
C THR A 125 35.85 5.66 -0.79
N GLY A 126 36.28 4.47 -1.26
CA GLY A 126 36.33 3.27 -0.44
C GLY A 126 35.27 2.22 -0.73
N GLY A 127 34.46 2.38 -1.80
CA GLY A 127 33.48 1.37 -2.25
C GLY A 127 32.14 1.41 -1.50
N VAL A 128 31.94 2.34 -0.60
CA VAL A 128 30.67 2.54 0.11
C VAL A 128 29.75 3.42 -0.74
N TYR A 129 28.48 2.99 -0.85
CA TYR A 129 27.45 3.74 -1.55
C TYR A 129 26.57 4.49 -0.54
N ILE A 130 26.47 5.79 -0.69
CA ILE A 130 25.62 6.64 0.14
C ILE A 130 24.37 7.04 -0.65
N PHE A 131 23.21 6.93 0.00
CA PHE A 131 21.94 7.34 -0.56
C PHE A 131 21.60 8.75 -0.07
N PHE A 132 21.47 9.67 -1.01
CA PHE A 132 21.03 11.03 -0.76
C PHE A 132 19.67 11.27 -1.39
N PRO A 133 18.83 12.18 -0.85
CA PRO A 133 17.68 12.68 -1.59
C PRO A 133 18.08 13.13 -2.99
N ALA A 134 17.26 12.85 -3.99
CA ALA A 134 17.54 13.25 -5.37
C ALA A 134 17.35 14.77 -5.50
N THR A 135 18.43 15.51 -5.24
CA THR A 135 18.47 16.98 -5.29
C THR A 135 19.59 17.43 -6.23
N ASN A 136 19.34 18.53 -6.94
CA ASN A 136 20.38 19.17 -7.77
C ASN A 136 21.37 19.96 -6.90
N SER A 137 22.39 20.54 -7.54
CA SER A 137 23.42 21.36 -6.88
C SER A 137 22.87 22.60 -6.15
N PHE A 138 21.63 23.00 -6.41
CA PHE A 138 20.93 24.11 -5.75
C PHE A 138 20.05 23.67 -4.59
N GLY A 139 20.04 22.37 -4.24
CA GLY A 139 19.24 21.82 -3.15
C GLY A 139 17.76 21.62 -3.49
N THR A 140 17.35 21.78 -4.75
CA THR A 140 15.98 21.49 -5.21
C THR A 140 15.84 20.04 -5.65
N ASN A 141 14.66 19.47 -5.42
CA ASN A 141 14.37 18.10 -5.85
C ASN A 141 14.50 17.98 -7.36
N ASP A 142 15.31 17.03 -7.80
CA ASP A 142 15.52 16.71 -9.22
C ASP A 142 15.24 15.22 -9.45
N ALA A 143 14.07 14.94 -9.99
CA ALA A 143 13.62 13.58 -10.26
C ALA A 143 14.54 12.85 -11.25
N THR A 144 15.20 13.60 -12.15
CA THR A 144 16.09 13.02 -13.16
C THR A 144 17.35 12.40 -12.57
N LEU A 145 17.76 12.82 -11.38
CA LEU A 145 18.92 12.27 -10.66
C LEU A 145 18.57 10.97 -9.91
N ALA A 146 17.29 10.63 -9.79
CA ALA A 146 16.86 9.48 -9.04
C ALA A 146 17.45 8.18 -9.59
N LYS A 147 18.03 7.37 -8.71
CA LYS A 147 18.54 6.02 -8.99
C LYS A 147 17.80 4.97 -8.19
N VAL A 148 17.29 5.36 -7.03
CA VAL A 148 16.56 4.49 -6.10
C VAL A 148 15.23 5.15 -5.79
N ILE A 149 14.18 4.38 -5.88
CA ILE A 149 12.83 4.78 -5.51
C ILE A 149 12.43 3.95 -4.29
N ASN A 150 12.08 4.62 -3.21
CA ASN A 150 11.49 4.02 -2.03
C ASN A 150 9.99 4.32 -2.03
N MET A 151 9.19 3.30 -1.79
CA MET A 151 7.74 3.38 -1.74
C MET A 151 7.28 2.93 -0.37
N SER A 152 6.40 3.70 0.25
CA SER A 152 5.76 3.37 1.52
C SER A 152 4.27 3.62 1.41
N TRP A 153 3.46 2.65 1.82
CA TRP A 153 2.00 2.78 1.74
C TRP A 153 1.31 2.12 2.91
N ARG A 154 0.10 2.60 3.17
CA ARG A 154 -0.80 2.06 4.17
C ARG A 154 -2.17 1.88 3.55
N CYS A 155 -2.70 0.66 3.61
CA CYS A 155 -4.07 0.35 3.24
C CYS A 155 -4.87 -0.01 4.50
N SER A 156 -6.14 0.39 4.55
CA SER A 156 -7.03 0.05 5.65
C SER A 156 -8.42 -0.30 5.20
N ARG A 157 -9.01 -1.32 5.84
CA ARG A 157 -10.37 -1.79 5.58
C ARG A 157 -11.17 -1.84 6.87
N LYS A 158 -12.40 -1.35 6.82
CA LYS A 158 -13.32 -1.34 7.98
C LYS A 158 -13.74 -2.75 8.35
N VAL A 159 -13.79 -3.02 9.65
CA VAL A 159 -14.35 -4.24 10.22
C VAL A 159 -15.74 -3.93 10.77
N ILE A 160 -16.73 -4.74 10.40
CA ILE A 160 -18.14 -4.55 10.81
C ILE A 160 -18.25 -4.49 12.34
N GLY A 161 -18.88 -3.42 12.83
CA GLY A 161 -19.14 -3.19 14.25
C GLY A 161 -17.91 -2.84 15.10
N ARG A 162 -16.81 -2.39 14.49
CA ARG A 162 -15.65 -1.84 15.22
C ARG A 162 -15.29 -0.44 14.75
N LYS A 163 -14.70 0.35 15.66
CA LYS A 163 -14.09 1.66 15.35
C LYS A 163 -12.72 1.52 14.70
N LEU A 164 -12.03 0.39 14.96
CA LEU A 164 -10.69 0.12 14.43
C LEU A 164 -10.79 -0.60 13.06
N ASN A 165 -9.93 -0.20 12.15
CA ASN A 165 -9.76 -0.81 10.84
C ASN A 165 -8.70 -1.93 10.90
N THR A 166 -8.75 -2.86 9.95
CA THR A 166 -7.59 -3.70 9.63
C THR A 166 -6.64 -2.85 8.82
N GLU A 167 -5.38 -2.73 9.24
CA GLU A 167 -4.36 -1.94 8.55
C GLU A 167 -3.22 -2.83 8.07
N ASN A 168 -2.72 -2.53 6.87
CA ASN A 168 -1.53 -3.14 6.29
C ASN A 168 -0.57 -2.02 5.88
N VAL A 169 0.63 -2.01 6.47
CA VAL A 169 1.69 -1.04 6.17
C VAL A 169 2.86 -1.78 5.56
N GLN A 170 3.30 -1.35 4.40
CA GLN A 170 4.40 -1.98 3.68
C GLN A 170 5.34 -0.93 3.08
N THR A 171 6.57 -1.35 2.84
CA THR A 171 7.59 -0.56 2.16
C THR A 171 8.27 -1.41 1.10
N ALA A 172 8.65 -0.78 -0.01
CA ALA A 172 9.44 -1.42 -1.05
C ALA A 172 10.50 -0.45 -1.58
N GLN A 173 11.63 -0.99 -2.00
CA GLN A 173 12.71 -0.21 -2.59
C GLN A 173 13.11 -0.82 -3.92
N VAL A 174 13.31 0.03 -4.92
CA VAL A 174 13.71 -0.39 -6.26
C VAL A 174 14.83 0.48 -6.80
N VAL A 175 15.75 -0.15 -7.50
CA VAL A 175 16.83 0.51 -8.23
C VAL A 175 16.50 0.54 -9.71
N ILE A 176 16.59 1.71 -10.32
CA ILE A 176 16.47 1.88 -11.77
C ILE A 176 17.75 1.32 -12.40
N ARG A 177 17.64 0.23 -13.17
CA ARG A 177 18.81 -0.44 -13.73
C ARG A 177 19.36 0.22 -14.98
N ASN A 178 18.49 0.74 -15.82
CA ASN A 178 18.84 1.25 -17.15
C ASN A 178 19.14 2.75 -17.18
N LYS A 179 19.43 3.36 -16.02
CA LYS A 179 19.84 4.75 -15.96
C LYS A 179 21.23 4.88 -16.60
N GLN A 180 21.29 5.66 -17.67
CA GLN A 180 22.54 6.10 -18.33
C GLN A 180 23.15 7.28 -17.57
#